data_100097451fc2ee6d0c63e1f96896b259
#
_entry.id   100097451fc2ee6d0c63e1f96896b259
#
_cell.length_a   1.000
_cell.length_b   1.000
_cell.length_c   1.000
_cell.angle_alpha   90.00
_cell.angle_beta   90.00
_cell.angle_gamma   90.00
#
_symmetry.space_group_name_H-M   'P 1'
#
loop_
_entity.id
_entity.type
_entity.pdbx_description
1 polymer ?
#
loop_
_entity_poly.entity_id
_entity_poly.type
_entity_poly.pdbx_seq_one_letter_code
_entity_poly.pdbx_strand_id
1 'polypeptide(L)'
;MSITLLANSINSRAKPAKGSVICSDTFELDGCSYAINNGKTGTDGVREDILYAGIRQLEAMLSYHNKVYQVRLESHSPLYEADNALFVQMLRRLKKWLLGKGHKRVAYLWVREKETSKQYHYHLVIWLDG
;
A
#
# COMPACT_ATOMS: atom_id res chain seq x y z
N MET A 1 -14.53 -13.84 -9.56
CA MET A 1 -14.82 -12.50 -10.10
C MET A 1 -13.88 -12.24 -11.24
N SER A 2 -14.37 -12.36 -12.44
CA SER A 2 -13.61 -12.02 -13.63
C SER A 2 -13.59 -10.50 -13.74
N ILE A 3 -12.50 -9.86 -13.38
CA ILE A 3 -12.29 -8.47 -13.73
C ILE A 3 -11.91 -8.50 -15.20
N THR A 4 -12.89 -8.37 -16.05
CA THR A 4 -12.62 -8.02 -17.44
C THR A 4 -12.11 -6.60 -17.38
N LEU A 5 -10.81 -6.45 -17.39
CA LEU A 5 -10.17 -5.19 -17.71
C LEU A 5 -10.57 -4.91 -19.15
N LEU A 6 -11.68 -4.21 -19.31
CA LEU A 6 -11.94 -3.49 -20.53
C LEU A 6 -10.80 -2.47 -20.61
N ALA A 7 -9.83 -2.80 -21.41
CA ALA A 7 -8.68 -1.96 -21.71
C ALA A 7 -9.08 -0.73 -22.54
N ASN A 8 -10.17 -0.14 -22.21
CA ASN A 8 -10.62 1.14 -22.74
C ASN A 8 -10.53 2.21 -21.64
N SER A 9 -9.44 2.19 -20.90
CA SER A 9 -9.18 3.28 -20.00
C SER A 9 -8.64 4.49 -20.79
N ILE A 10 -9.50 5.10 -21.54
CA ILE A 10 -9.29 6.48 -22.01
C ILE A 10 -9.17 7.44 -20.82
N ASN A 11 -9.43 6.98 -19.60
CA ASN A 11 -9.41 7.76 -18.37
C ASN A 11 -8.72 7.03 -17.22
N SER A 12 -7.48 6.57 -17.41
CA SER A 12 -6.69 6.17 -16.25
C SER A 12 -6.47 7.42 -15.39
N ARG A 13 -6.87 7.34 -14.11
CA ARG A 13 -6.63 8.45 -13.19
C ARG A 13 -5.14 8.74 -13.12
N ALA A 14 -4.77 10.00 -13.31
CA ALA A 14 -3.39 10.43 -13.14
C ALA A 14 -2.93 10.19 -11.69
N LYS A 15 -1.65 9.88 -11.53
CA LYS A 15 -1.04 9.75 -10.21
C LYS A 15 -1.26 11.03 -9.41
N PRO A 16 -1.84 10.96 -8.19
CA PRO A 16 -2.02 12.13 -7.34
C PRO A 16 -0.69 12.78 -6.96
N ALA A 17 -0.72 14.08 -6.73
CA ALA A 17 0.44 14.80 -6.22
C ALA A 17 0.87 14.26 -4.86
N LYS A 18 2.17 14.24 -4.61
CA LYS A 18 2.71 13.80 -3.32
C LYS A 18 2.13 14.62 -2.17
N GLY A 19 1.60 13.92 -1.17
CA GLY A 19 1.03 14.54 0.03
C GLY A 19 -0.41 15.00 -0.12
N SER A 20 -1.08 14.80 -1.28
CA SER A 20 -2.48 15.12 -1.43
C SER A 20 -3.36 14.31 -0.47
N VAL A 21 -4.35 14.98 0.13
CA VAL A 21 -5.24 14.39 1.14
C VAL A 21 -6.68 14.51 0.67
N ILE A 22 -7.46 13.45 0.87
CA ILE A 22 -8.91 13.45 0.64
C ILE A 22 -9.65 13.14 1.93
N CYS A 23 -10.82 13.77 2.12
CA CYS A 23 -11.73 13.51 3.23
C CYS A 23 -13.03 12.94 2.69
N SER A 24 -12.97 11.77 2.09
CA SER A 24 -14.11 11.10 1.48
C SER A 24 -14.23 9.69 2.04
N ASP A 25 -15.42 9.12 2.00
CA ASP A 25 -15.66 7.73 2.39
C ASP A 25 -15.28 6.75 1.28
N THR A 26 -15.01 7.26 0.10
CA THR A 26 -14.66 6.47 -1.07
C THR A 26 -13.51 7.07 -1.86
N PHE A 27 -12.79 6.20 -2.53
CA PHE A 27 -11.74 6.55 -3.47
C PHE A 27 -12.03 5.92 -4.83
N GLU A 28 -12.11 6.77 -5.85
CA GLU A 28 -12.39 6.33 -7.21
C GLU A 28 -11.09 6.13 -7.99
N LEU A 29 -10.94 4.97 -8.61
CA LEU A 29 -9.82 4.67 -9.47
C LEU A 29 -10.26 3.78 -10.63
N ASP A 30 -10.07 4.24 -11.86
CA ASP A 30 -10.38 3.51 -13.10
C ASP A 30 -11.80 2.92 -13.14
N GLY A 31 -12.78 3.69 -12.69
CA GLY A 31 -14.18 3.29 -12.67
C GLY A 31 -14.58 2.40 -11.50
N CYS A 32 -13.64 2.05 -10.61
CA CYS A 32 -13.91 1.32 -9.39
C CYS A 32 -13.97 2.27 -8.20
N SER A 33 -14.93 2.03 -7.30
CA SER A 33 -15.06 2.75 -6.05
C SER A 33 -14.59 1.88 -4.89
N TYR A 34 -13.67 2.40 -4.09
CA TYR A 34 -13.11 1.72 -2.92
C TYR A 34 -13.57 2.43 -1.66
N ALA A 35 -14.07 1.65 -0.69
CA ALA A 35 -14.40 2.20 0.62
C ALA A 35 -13.12 2.58 1.37
N ILE A 36 -13.13 3.74 2.00
CA ILE A 36 -12.01 4.27 2.78
C ILE A 36 -12.41 4.39 4.24
N ASN A 37 -11.50 3.98 5.12
CA ASN A 37 -11.63 4.29 6.53
C ASN A 37 -11.08 5.70 6.79
N ASN A 38 -11.99 6.66 6.97
CA ASN A 38 -11.68 8.07 7.20
C ASN A 38 -11.84 8.48 8.68
N GLY A 39 -11.65 7.53 9.60
CA GLY A 39 -11.81 7.73 11.03
C GLY A 39 -13.26 7.71 11.49
N LYS A 40 -13.47 7.81 12.81
CA LYS A 40 -14.79 7.72 13.44
C LYS A 40 -15.72 8.87 13.05
N THR A 41 -15.16 10.05 12.80
CA THR A 41 -15.92 11.26 12.46
C THR A 41 -15.99 11.52 10.95
N GLY A 42 -15.28 10.72 10.14
CA GLY A 42 -15.19 10.91 8.70
C GLY A 42 -14.33 12.10 8.27
N THR A 43 -13.52 12.66 9.17
CA THR A 43 -12.77 13.90 8.93
C THR A 43 -11.26 13.79 9.05
N ASP A 44 -10.74 12.57 9.31
CA ASP A 44 -9.30 12.37 9.56
C ASP A 44 -8.43 12.63 8.34
N GLY A 45 -8.99 12.54 7.17
CA GLY A 45 -8.24 12.69 5.93
C GLY A 45 -7.33 11.50 5.63
N VAL A 46 -7.25 11.12 4.37
CA VAL A 46 -6.44 10.01 3.89
C VAL A 46 -5.53 10.49 2.76
N ARG A 47 -4.28 10.07 2.80
CA ARG A 47 -3.31 10.38 1.75
C ARG A 47 -3.69 9.67 0.45
N GLU A 48 -4.08 10.45 -0.53
CA GLU A 48 -4.52 9.97 -1.83
C GLU A 48 -3.39 9.31 -2.63
N ASP A 49 -2.18 9.84 -2.54
CA ASP A 49 -1.00 9.29 -3.21
C ASP A 49 -0.65 7.89 -2.66
N ILE A 50 -0.83 7.67 -1.36
CA ILE A 50 -0.61 6.35 -0.72
C ILE A 50 -1.68 5.36 -1.14
N LEU A 51 -2.95 5.77 -1.15
CA LEU A 51 -4.06 4.93 -1.64
C LEU A 51 -3.84 4.52 -3.10
N TYR A 52 -3.47 5.45 -3.94
CA TYR A 52 -3.19 5.19 -5.35
C TYR A 52 -2.08 4.12 -5.48
N ALA A 53 -0.95 4.32 -4.80
CA ALA A 53 0.17 3.39 -4.86
C ALA A 53 -0.22 1.99 -4.37
N GLY A 54 -0.95 1.90 -3.25
CA GLY A 54 -1.39 0.63 -2.66
C GLY A 54 -2.35 -0.13 -3.57
N ILE A 55 -3.36 0.54 -4.10
CA ILE A 55 -4.35 -0.06 -4.99
C ILE A 55 -3.69 -0.54 -6.27
N ARG A 56 -2.75 0.22 -6.84
CA ARG A 56 -2.00 -0.20 -8.03
C ARG A 56 -1.19 -1.46 -7.78
N GLN A 57 -0.55 -1.59 -6.63
CA GLN A 57 0.19 -2.79 -6.25
C GLN A 57 -0.75 -4.01 -6.12
N LEU A 58 -1.88 -3.83 -5.46
CA LEU A 58 -2.88 -4.89 -5.31
C LEU A 58 -3.47 -5.32 -6.65
N GLU A 59 -3.83 -4.37 -7.50
CA GLU A 59 -4.34 -4.66 -8.86
C GLU A 59 -3.31 -5.45 -9.67
N ALA A 60 -2.03 -5.07 -9.61
CA ALA A 60 -0.97 -5.79 -10.29
C ALA A 60 -0.87 -7.24 -9.81
N MET A 61 -0.95 -7.48 -8.51
CA MET A 61 -0.95 -8.84 -7.96
C MET A 61 -2.16 -9.65 -8.41
N LEU A 62 -3.36 -9.05 -8.38
CA LEU A 62 -4.60 -9.70 -8.80
C LEU A 62 -4.63 -9.97 -10.31
N SER A 63 -3.88 -9.22 -11.12
CA SER A 63 -3.76 -9.49 -12.55
C SER A 63 -2.96 -10.76 -12.86
N TYR A 64 -2.08 -11.18 -11.96
CA TYR A 64 -1.23 -12.36 -12.10
C TYR A 64 -1.74 -13.58 -11.33
N HIS A 65 -2.50 -13.38 -10.25
CA HIS A 65 -2.88 -14.42 -9.31
C HIS A 65 -4.37 -14.38 -9.00
N ASN A 66 -5.02 -15.53 -8.99
CA ASN A 66 -6.44 -15.66 -8.63
C ASN A 66 -6.69 -15.42 -7.14
N LYS A 67 -5.67 -15.65 -6.34
CA LYS A 67 -5.71 -15.44 -4.88
C LYS A 67 -4.50 -14.66 -4.45
N VAL A 68 -4.72 -13.68 -3.60
CA VAL A 68 -3.69 -12.84 -3.02
C VAL A 68 -3.87 -12.79 -1.52
N TYR A 69 -2.83 -13.11 -0.77
CA TYR A 69 -2.79 -12.90 0.67
C TYR A 69 -2.30 -11.50 0.97
N GLN A 70 -2.96 -10.87 1.91
CA GLN A 70 -2.53 -9.58 2.44
C GLN A 70 -2.06 -9.75 3.88
N VAL A 71 -0.85 -9.31 4.16
CA VAL A 71 -0.26 -9.30 5.49
C VAL A 71 0.03 -7.86 5.88
N ARG A 72 -0.45 -7.45 7.04
CA ARG A 72 -0.18 -6.13 7.60
C ARG A 72 0.77 -6.26 8.77
N LEU A 73 1.83 -5.48 8.76
CA LEU A 73 2.86 -5.47 9.79
C LEU A 73 3.12 -4.04 10.26
N GLU A 74 3.49 -3.92 11.50
CA GLU A 74 3.98 -2.68 12.09
C GLU A 74 5.39 -2.91 12.64
N SER A 75 6.27 -1.96 12.44
CA SER A 75 7.63 -1.99 12.96
C SER A 75 7.93 -0.68 13.68
N HIS A 76 8.38 -0.81 14.91
CA HIS A 76 8.83 0.32 15.73
C HIS A 76 10.34 0.31 15.80
N SER A 77 10.97 1.44 15.48
CA SER A 77 12.39 1.59 15.69
C SER A 77 12.64 2.08 17.12
N PRO A 78 13.47 1.39 17.93
CA PRO A 78 13.82 1.85 19.27
C PRO A 78 14.76 3.05 19.25
N LEU A 79 15.36 3.35 18.10
CA LEU A 79 16.30 4.44 17.92
C LEU A 79 15.79 5.42 16.86
N TYR A 80 16.13 6.68 17.05
CA TYR A 80 15.90 7.68 16.02
C TYR A 80 16.80 7.40 14.81
N GLU A 81 16.18 7.25 13.65
CA GLU A 81 16.89 7.11 12.40
C GLU A 81 16.52 8.27 11.47
N ALA A 82 17.54 8.94 10.95
CA ALA A 82 17.35 10.08 10.06
C ALA A 82 16.74 9.70 8.71
N ASP A 83 16.97 8.46 8.28
CA ASP A 83 16.49 7.95 6.98
C ASP A 83 15.83 6.57 7.11
N ASN A 84 15.45 5.99 5.99
CA ASN A 84 14.76 4.72 5.92
C ASN A 84 15.69 3.55 5.57
N ALA A 85 17.00 3.74 5.61
CA ALA A 85 17.97 2.77 5.08
C ALA A 85 17.87 1.39 5.74
N LEU A 86 17.75 1.31 7.05
CA LEU A 86 17.61 0.04 7.76
C LEU A 86 16.29 -0.65 7.45
N PHE A 87 15.21 0.09 7.40
CA PHE A 87 13.90 -0.45 7.04
C PHE A 87 13.91 -1.00 5.60
N VAL A 88 14.44 -0.25 4.67
CA VAL A 88 14.54 -0.68 3.25
C VAL A 88 15.41 -1.93 3.12
N GLN A 89 16.50 -2.01 3.87
CA GLN A 89 17.36 -3.20 3.90
C GLN A 89 16.60 -4.42 4.45
N MET A 90 15.87 -4.26 5.55
CA MET A 90 15.03 -5.30 6.12
C MET A 90 13.97 -5.77 5.13
N LEU A 91 13.30 -4.85 4.48
CA LEU A 91 12.26 -5.14 3.48
C LEU A 91 12.83 -5.92 2.28
N ARG A 92 14.01 -5.54 1.82
CA ARG A 92 14.71 -6.24 0.74
C ARG A 92 15.03 -7.69 1.12
N ARG A 93 15.51 -7.91 2.34
CA ARG A 93 15.79 -9.25 2.87
C ARG A 93 14.52 -10.08 3.02
N LEU A 94 13.46 -9.47 3.53
CA LEU A 94 12.16 -10.12 3.68
C LEU A 94 11.60 -10.55 2.32
N LYS A 95 11.64 -9.68 1.33
CA LYS A 95 11.22 -10.00 -0.03
C LYS A 95 12.01 -11.17 -0.61
N LYS A 96 13.33 -11.14 -0.47
CA LYS A 96 14.21 -12.22 -0.94
C LYS A 96 13.87 -13.55 -0.25
N TRP A 97 13.63 -13.51 1.05
CA TRP A 97 13.25 -14.69 1.83
C TRP A 97 11.92 -15.27 1.37
N LEU A 98 10.90 -14.42 1.16
CA LEU A 98 9.58 -14.84 0.68
C LEU A 98 9.67 -15.47 -0.72
N LEU A 99 10.42 -14.88 -1.62
CA LEU A 99 10.65 -15.45 -2.95
C LEU A 99 11.36 -16.81 -2.85
N GLY A 100 12.32 -16.94 -1.93
CA GLY A 100 12.99 -18.20 -1.66
C GLY A 100 12.09 -19.30 -1.06
N LYS A 101 10.97 -18.91 -0.44
CA LYS A 101 9.96 -19.83 0.10
C LYS A 101 8.92 -20.29 -0.94
N GLY A 102 9.07 -19.87 -2.16
CA GLY A 102 8.22 -20.31 -3.26
C GLY A 102 7.15 -19.33 -3.71
N HIS A 103 7.07 -18.15 -3.11
CA HIS A 103 6.20 -17.11 -3.62
C HIS A 103 6.74 -16.60 -4.97
N LYS A 104 5.87 -16.53 -5.96
CA LYS A 104 6.23 -16.11 -7.30
C LYS A 104 6.39 -14.60 -7.41
N ARG A 105 5.58 -13.86 -6.66
CA ARG A 105 5.57 -12.41 -6.64
C ARG A 105 5.30 -11.88 -5.24
N VAL A 106 5.96 -10.78 -4.92
CA VAL A 106 5.75 -10.05 -3.66
C VAL A 106 5.56 -8.58 -4.01
N ALA A 107 4.40 -8.05 -3.68
CA ALA A 107 4.15 -6.62 -3.74
C ALA A 107 4.07 -6.05 -2.32
N TYR A 108 4.35 -4.79 -2.16
CA TYR A 108 4.31 -4.16 -0.84
C TYR A 108 4.05 -2.66 -0.94
N LEU A 109 3.56 -2.13 0.16
CA LEU A 109 3.42 -0.70 0.41
C LEU A 109 3.85 -0.44 1.85
N TRP A 110 4.65 0.59 2.07
CA TRP A 110 5.03 0.99 3.42
C TRP A 110 4.93 2.49 3.61
N VAL A 111 4.65 2.87 4.83
CA VAL A 111 4.52 4.27 5.25
C VAL A 111 5.30 4.46 6.53
N ARG A 112 6.10 5.51 6.58
CA ARG A 112 6.78 5.96 7.79
C ARG A 112 5.92 6.99 8.48
N GLU A 113 5.61 6.75 9.74
CA GLU A 113 4.85 7.67 10.56
C GLU A 113 5.69 8.12 11.75
N LYS A 114 5.66 9.42 12.02
CA LYS A 114 6.31 10.00 13.19
C LYS A 114 5.27 10.20 14.28
N GLU A 115 5.41 9.49 15.37
CA GLU A 115 4.63 9.74 16.57
C GLU A 115 5.13 10.92 17.35
N THR A 116 4.30 11.43 18.27
CA THR A 116 4.61 12.55 19.16
C THR A 116 5.80 12.28 20.10
N SER A 117 6.17 11.01 20.27
CA SER A 117 7.27 10.56 21.12
C SER A 117 8.66 10.55 20.46
N LYS A 118 8.83 11.20 19.33
CA LYS A 118 10.06 11.23 18.52
C LYS A 118 10.49 9.87 17.93
N GLN A 119 9.73 8.83 18.09
CA GLN A 119 10.00 7.52 17.48
C GLN A 119 9.25 7.41 16.17
N TYR A 120 9.92 6.85 15.17
CA TYR A 120 9.27 6.50 13.92
C TYR A 120 8.76 5.07 14.00
N HIS A 121 7.58 4.87 13.44
CA HIS A 121 7.14 3.53 13.15
C HIS A 121 6.72 3.38 11.70
N TYR A 122 6.81 2.18 11.22
CA TYR A 122 6.50 1.83 9.85
C TYR A 122 5.27 0.96 9.81
N HIS A 123 4.36 1.30 8.93
CA HIS A 123 3.25 0.45 8.54
C HIS A 123 3.60 -0.20 7.21
N LEU A 124 3.54 -1.51 7.17
CA LEU A 124 3.87 -2.30 5.99
C LEU A 124 2.70 -3.19 5.62
N VAL A 125 2.30 -3.16 4.38
CA VAL A 125 1.38 -4.12 3.80
C VAL A 125 2.12 -4.90 2.73
N ILE A 126 2.02 -6.22 2.80
CA ILE A 126 2.62 -7.13 1.83
C ILE A 126 1.49 -7.91 1.17
N TRP A 127 1.56 -8.06 -0.14
CA TRP A 127 0.68 -8.93 -0.90
C TRP A 127 1.48 -10.07 -1.48
N LEU A 128 0.99 -11.28 -1.25
CA LEU A 128 1.62 -12.52 -1.66
C LEU A 128 0.65 -13.32 -2.53
N ASP A 129 1.20 -14.07 -3.48
CA ASP A 129 0.43 -15.05 -4.22
C ASP A 129 -0.08 -16.17 -3.30
N GLY A 130 -1.34 -16.49 -3.44
CA GLY A 130 -2.02 -17.54 -2.69
C GLY A 130 -2.01 -18.89 -3.37
#